data_6c8f4bc95cff6d87da598cee0aa70f8c
#
_entry.id   6c8f4bc95cff6d87da598cee0aa70f8c
#
_cell.length_a   1.000
_cell.length_b   1.000
_cell.length_c   1.000
_cell.angle_alpha   90.00
_cell.angle_beta   90.00
_cell.angle_gamma   90.00
#
_symmetry.space_group_name_H-M   'P 1'
#
loop_
_entity.id
_entity.type
_entity.pdbx_description
1 polymer ?
#
loop_
_entity_poly.entity_id
_entity_poly.type
_entity_poly.pdbx_seq_one_letter_code
_entity_poly.pdbx_strand_id
1 'polypeptide(L)'
;SDASNISFGNPELTPEYSHSFELNYIKSWESGHTLSLSGYYRSTDDVIQRIRFLNTEDNVMYTTSENVAKSQASGLEIVGKDKLFKILDLTTTVNLYYSKLDGFSYLPQGVETLVIGDTDESFAWNVRMIANLSLPWGVSLQGTGNYNSKQLMAQGHREPNYSVDLGLRKSFLSDKLTLSINARDLLDSRKFRTVTAGDGFWQDSENWRGGKRVGFTLTYNFGNMNKKKDKSKSRSEEPDMFDME
;
A
#
# COMPACT_ATOMS: atom_id res chain seq x y z
N SER A 1 12.43 -12.82 -20.20
CA SER A 1 13.68 -13.11 -19.48
C SER A 1 14.84 -12.81 -20.39
N ASP A 2 15.75 -11.99 -19.91
CA ASP A 2 17.05 -11.76 -20.51
C ASP A 2 17.89 -13.03 -20.32
N ALA A 3 18.71 -13.43 -21.32
CA ALA A 3 19.54 -14.63 -21.23
C ALA A 3 20.53 -14.61 -20.05
N SER A 4 20.81 -13.45 -19.49
CA SER A 4 21.66 -13.23 -18.33
C SER A 4 20.94 -13.15 -16.98
N ASN A 5 19.60 -13.26 -16.95
CA ASN A 5 18.79 -13.20 -15.74
C ASN A 5 17.68 -14.26 -15.77
N ILE A 6 17.83 -15.29 -14.95
CA ILE A 6 16.87 -16.38 -14.82
C ILE A 6 16.13 -16.25 -13.48
N SER A 7 14.79 -16.32 -13.51
CA SER A 7 13.96 -16.36 -12.30
C SER A 7 13.16 -17.65 -12.29
N PHE A 8 13.18 -18.35 -11.16
CA PHE A 8 12.46 -19.60 -10.96
C PHE A 8 11.76 -19.60 -9.60
N GLY A 9 10.70 -20.43 -9.47
CA GLY A 9 9.97 -20.61 -8.23
C GLY A 9 10.61 -21.68 -7.35
N ASN A 10 10.36 -21.58 -6.05
CA ASN A 10 10.74 -22.59 -5.07
C ASN A 10 9.48 -23.34 -4.59
N PRO A 11 9.32 -24.63 -4.91
CA PRO A 11 8.19 -25.43 -4.45
C PRO A 11 8.29 -25.85 -2.97
N GLU A 12 9.44 -25.64 -2.31
CA GLU A 12 9.70 -26.04 -0.93
C GLU A 12 9.42 -24.90 0.08
N LEU A 13 8.86 -23.76 -0.39
CA LEU A 13 8.51 -22.67 0.51
C LEU A 13 7.52 -23.10 1.59
N THR A 14 7.84 -22.74 2.82
CA THR A 14 6.98 -22.90 3.99
C THR A 14 6.22 -21.62 4.31
N PRO A 15 5.10 -21.70 5.03
CA PRO A 15 4.38 -20.49 5.47
C PRO A 15 5.21 -19.61 6.41
N GLU A 16 5.06 -18.32 6.27
CA GLU A 16 5.55 -17.34 7.26
C GLU A 16 4.65 -17.32 8.49
N TYR A 17 5.23 -17.20 9.68
CA TYR A 17 4.49 -17.05 10.93
C TYR A 17 4.69 -15.67 11.53
N SER A 18 3.59 -14.92 11.66
CA SER A 18 3.65 -13.57 12.20
C SER A 18 2.92 -13.44 13.54
N HIS A 19 3.59 -12.85 14.51
CA HIS A 19 3.00 -12.35 15.75
C HIS A 19 2.85 -10.84 15.65
N SER A 20 1.64 -10.33 15.82
CA SER A 20 1.34 -8.89 15.75
C SER A 20 0.64 -8.43 17.02
N PHE A 21 1.10 -7.30 17.55
CA PHE A 21 0.44 -6.57 18.63
C PHE A 21 0.13 -5.17 18.13
N GLU A 22 -1.07 -4.69 18.41
CA GLU A 22 -1.51 -3.38 17.97
C GLU A 22 -2.32 -2.69 19.07
N LEU A 23 -2.05 -1.40 19.29
CA LEU A 23 -2.79 -0.53 20.19
C LEU A 23 -3.35 0.64 19.40
N ASN A 24 -4.67 0.79 19.42
CA ASN A 24 -5.38 1.80 18.67
C ASN A 24 -6.02 2.84 19.60
N TYR A 25 -5.88 4.11 19.25
CA TYR A 25 -6.58 5.23 19.85
C TYR A 25 -7.27 6.06 18.77
N ILE A 26 -8.57 6.30 18.93
CA ILE A 26 -9.35 7.13 18.01
C ILE A 26 -10.06 8.21 18.80
N LYS A 27 -9.94 9.45 18.32
CA LYS A 27 -10.66 10.59 18.83
C LYS A 27 -11.37 11.33 17.69
N SER A 28 -12.66 11.54 17.84
CA SER A 28 -13.46 12.35 16.92
C SER A 28 -13.99 13.59 17.65
N TRP A 29 -13.99 14.71 16.95
CA TRP A 29 -14.53 15.98 17.43
C TRP A 29 -15.81 16.33 16.67
N GLU A 30 -16.72 17.03 17.31
CA GLU A 30 -17.96 17.51 16.70
C GLU A 30 -17.71 18.46 15.51
N SER A 31 -16.55 19.10 15.49
CA SER A 31 -16.08 19.94 14.38
C SER A 31 -15.83 19.19 13.08
N GLY A 32 -15.92 17.83 13.07
CA GLY A 32 -15.71 17.01 11.90
C GLY A 32 -14.25 16.57 11.71
N HIS A 33 -13.42 16.74 12.74
CA HIS A 33 -12.05 16.23 12.77
C HIS A 33 -12.00 14.86 13.41
N THR A 34 -11.14 13.97 12.92
CA THR A 34 -10.86 12.68 13.54
C THR A 34 -9.36 12.43 13.50
N LEU A 35 -8.81 12.00 14.62
CA LEU A 35 -7.43 11.53 14.74
C LEU A 35 -7.45 10.07 15.17
N SER A 36 -6.74 9.23 14.43
CA SER A 36 -6.45 7.84 14.79
C SER A 36 -4.95 7.66 14.94
N LEU A 37 -4.55 7.05 16.04
CA LEU A 37 -3.17 6.67 16.33
C LEU A 37 -3.15 5.16 16.51
N SER A 38 -2.24 4.46 15.82
CA SER A 38 -2.07 3.02 15.92
C SER A 38 -0.59 2.72 16.12
N GLY A 39 -0.23 2.29 17.33
CA GLY A 39 1.10 1.76 17.63
C GLY A 39 1.11 0.26 17.40
N TYR A 40 2.13 -0.27 16.72
CA TYR A 40 2.21 -1.68 16.41
C TYR A 40 3.62 -2.25 16.58
N TYR A 41 3.64 -3.55 16.87
CA TYR A 41 4.84 -4.39 16.80
C TYR A 41 4.48 -5.67 16.06
N ARG A 42 5.35 -6.09 15.13
CA ARG A 42 5.23 -7.34 14.39
C ARG A 42 6.56 -8.07 14.37
N SER A 43 6.53 -9.36 14.64
CA SER A 43 7.65 -10.27 14.45
C SER A 43 7.21 -11.38 13.51
N THR A 44 7.97 -11.61 12.45
CA THR A 44 7.69 -12.66 11.46
C THR A 44 8.87 -13.60 11.39
N ASP A 45 8.63 -14.88 11.60
CA ASP A 45 9.58 -15.96 11.43
C ASP A 45 9.43 -16.57 10.03
N ASP A 46 10.50 -17.18 9.51
CA ASP A 46 10.55 -17.85 8.20
C ASP A 46 10.14 -16.93 7.04
N VAL A 47 10.61 -15.68 7.07
CA VAL A 47 10.26 -14.68 6.08
C VAL A 47 10.72 -15.10 4.69
N ILE A 48 9.79 -15.09 3.74
CA ILE A 48 10.07 -15.39 2.34
C ILE A 48 10.75 -14.18 1.70
N GLN A 49 12.03 -14.34 1.38
CA GLN A 49 12.82 -13.32 0.74
C GLN A 49 13.19 -13.70 -0.69
N ARG A 50 13.19 -12.70 -1.56
CA ARG A 50 13.67 -12.85 -2.91
C ARG A 50 15.18 -12.71 -2.92
N ILE A 51 15.87 -13.80 -3.24
CA ILE A 51 17.33 -13.91 -3.22
C ILE A 51 17.86 -13.90 -4.64
N ARG A 52 18.93 -13.16 -4.85
CA ARG A 52 19.69 -13.12 -6.11
C ARG A 52 21.10 -13.59 -5.85
N PHE A 53 21.60 -14.36 -6.79
CA PHE A 53 22.99 -14.82 -6.76
C PHE A 53 23.54 -15.02 -8.18
N LEU A 54 24.82 -14.79 -8.32
CA LEU A 54 25.54 -15.06 -9.56
C LEU A 54 26.04 -16.50 -9.53
N ASN A 55 25.62 -17.33 -10.47
CA ASN A 55 26.25 -18.63 -10.70
C ASN A 55 27.53 -18.41 -11.51
N THR A 56 28.67 -18.77 -10.90
CA THR A 56 29.99 -18.56 -11.50
C THR A 56 30.33 -19.54 -12.63
N GLU A 57 29.58 -20.65 -12.75
CA GLU A 57 29.80 -21.64 -13.80
C GLU A 57 29.30 -21.16 -15.16
N ASP A 58 28.11 -20.56 -15.19
CA ASP A 58 27.48 -20.08 -16.43
C ASP A 58 27.45 -18.54 -16.56
N ASN A 59 27.91 -17.83 -15.51
CA ASN A 59 27.92 -16.37 -15.41
C ASN A 59 26.51 -15.75 -15.58
N VAL A 60 25.49 -16.44 -15.05
CA VAL A 60 24.09 -16.04 -15.13
C VAL A 60 23.59 -15.62 -13.75
N MET A 61 22.81 -14.53 -13.71
CA MET A 61 22.13 -14.08 -12.48
C MET A 61 20.85 -14.88 -12.26
N TYR A 62 20.80 -15.61 -11.16
CA TYR A 62 19.63 -16.35 -10.73
C TYR A 62 18.84 -15.59 -9.68
N THR A 63 17.52 -15.75 -9.70
CA THR A 63 16.60 -15.18 -8.71
C THR A 63 15.59 -16.22 -8.29
N THR A 64 15.48 -16.46 -6.99
CA THR A 64 14.49 -17.36 -6.37
C THR A 64 13.89 -16.73 -5.12
N SER A 65 12.96 -17.40 -4.48
CA SER A 65 12.39 -17.03 -3.18
C SER A 65 12.66 -18.12 -2.17
N GLU A 66 13.08 -17.73 -0.95
CA GLU A 66 13.46 -18.64 0.12
C GLU A 66 12.98 -18.16 1.48
N ASN A 67 12.68 -19.10 2.39
CA ASN A 67 12.43 -18.80 3.81
C ASN A 67 13.78 -18.67 4.51
N VAL A 68 14.30 -17.47 4.68
CA VAL A 68 15.71 -17.30 5.08
C VAL A 68 15.94 -16.46 6.32
N ALA A 69 14.96 -15.71 6.79
CA ALA A 69 15.22 -14.71 7.81
C ALA A 69 14.05 -14.56 8.79
N LYS A 70 14.34 -13.91 9.91
CA LYS A 70 13.35 -13.35 10.81
C LYS A 70 13.31 -11.85 10.60
N SER A 71 12.11 -11.28 10.57
CA SER A 71 11.93 -9.83 10.51
C SER A 71 11.16 -9.32 11.73
N GLN A 72 11.49 -8.10 12.14
CA GLN A 72 10.79 -7.37 13.18
C GLN A 72 10.47 -5.98 12.65
N ALA A 73 9.27 -5.49 12.97
CA ALA A 73 8.87 -4.14 12.65
C ALA A 73 8.09 -3.55 13.82
N SER A 74 8.37 -2.30 14.16
CA SER A 74 7.57 -1.54 15.12
C SER A 74 7.33 -0.15 14.55
N GLY A 75 6.16 0.40 14.80
CA GLY A 75 5.85 1.68 14.21
C GLY A 75 4.62 2.37 14.81
N LEU A 76 4.37 3.55 14.28
CA LEU A 76 3.24 4.39 14.60
C LEU A 76 2.57 4.84 13.31
N GLU A 77 1.30 4.51 13.17
CA GLU A 77 0.44 5.05 12.13
C GLU A 77 -0.42 6.18 12.71
N ILE A 78 -0.46 7.30 12.02
CA ILE A 78 -1.24 8.49 12.36
C ILE A 78 -2.18 8.76 11.17
N VAL A 79 -3.49 8.74 11.43
CA VAL A 79 -4.50 9.10 10.43
C VAL A 79 -5.28 10.30 10.91
N GLY A 80 -5.13 11.42 10.20
CA GLY A 80 -5.95 12.61 10.36
C GLY A 80 -7.03 12.68 9.30
N LYS A 81 -8.27 12.92 9.70
CA LYS A 81 -9.38 13.27 8.80
C LYS A 81 -9.93 14.61 9.22
N ASP A 82 -9.90 15.57 8.32
CA ASP A 82 -10.26 16.95 8.58
C ASP A 82 -11.30 17.43 7.58
N LYS A 83 -12.36 18.04 8.07
CA LYS A 83 -13.35 18.72 7.26
C LYS A 83 -13.17 20.22 7.39
N LEU A 84 -12.60 20.84 6.37
CA LEU A 84 -12.23 22.24 6.36
C LEU A 84 -13.23 23.04 5.50
N PHE A 85 -13.67 24.18 6.00
CA PHE A 85 -14.55 25.11 5.29
C PHE A 85 -15.81 24.46 4.68
N LYS A 86 -16.25 23.29 5.17
CA LYS A 86 -17.39 22.48 4.66
C LYS A 86 -17.25 22.01 3.22
N ILE A 87 -16.18 22.35 2.52
CA ILE A 87 -15.96 22.04 1.10
C ILE A 87 -14.73 21.17 0.85
N LEU A 88 -13.81 21.09 1.81
CA LEU A 88 -12.57 20.33 1.69
C LEU A 88 -12.54 19.23 2.74
N ASP A 89 -12.55 17.96 2.28
CA ASP A 89 -12.29 16.80 3.09
C ASP A 89 -10.83 16.37 2.86
N LEU A 90 -10.00 16.46 3.89
CA LEU A 90 -8.60 16.09 3.87
C LEU A 90 -8.40 14.82 4.70
N THR A 91 -7.74 13.84 4.11
CA THR A 91 -7.26 12.66 4.84
C THR A 91 -5.75 12.57 4.69
N THR A 92 -5.06 12.58 5.82
CA THR A 92 -3.61 12.44 5.88
C THR A 92 -3.27 11.19 6.65
N THR A 93 -2.48 10.30 6.06
CA THR A 93 -1.93 9.12 6.71
C THR A 93 -0.42 9.24 6.75
N VAL A 94 0.17 9.10 7.92
CA VAL A 94 1.61 9.06 8.14
C VAL A 94 1.93 7.74 8.84
N ASN A 95 2.84 6.97 8.30
CA ASN A 95 3.34 5.75 8.93
C ASN A 95 4.85 5.90 9.14
N LEU A 96 5.28 5.80 10.39
CA LEU A 96 6.66 5.87 10.85
C LEU A 96 7.02 4.50 11.40
N TYR A 97 8.05 3.86 10.87
CA TYR A 97 8.40 2.53 11.36
C TYR A 97 9.90 2.26 11.32
N TYR A 98 10.31 1.48 12.29
CA TYR A 98 11.60 0.83 12.35
C TYR A 98 11.42 -0.63 11.93
N SER A 99 12.29 -1.10 11.07
CA SER A 99 12.31 -2.49 10.63
C SER A 99 13.72 -3.05 10.77
N LYS A 100 13.78 -4.31 11.20
CA LYS A 100 14.99 -5.10 11.29
C LYS A 100 14.77 -6.42 10.55
N LEU A 101 15.71 -6.79 9.73
CA LEU A 101 15.80 -8.09 9.08
C LEU A 101 17.07 -8.77 9.59
N ASP A 102 16.91 -9.94 10.19
CA ASP A 102 18.07 -10.69 10.67
C ASP A 102 18.89 -11.22 9.49
N GLY A 103 20.17 -11.39 9.68
CA GLY A 103 21.06 -11.98 8.70
C GLY A 103 20.69 -13.42 8.38
N PHE A 104 21.05 -13.86 7.19
CA PHE A 104 20.79 -15.22 6.72
C PHE A 104 21.97 -15.76 5.93
N SER A 105 22.01 -17.08 5.82
CA SER A 105 22.90 -17.78 4.90
C SER A 105 22.10 -18.82 4.12
N TYR A 106 22.27 -18.84 2.80
CA TYR A 106 21.56 -19.72 1.90
C TYR A 106 22.55 -20.34 0.91
N LEU A 107 22.52 -21.67 0.77
CA LEU A 107 23.29 -22.40 -0.23
C LEU A 107 22.36 -22.86 -1.35
N PRO A 108 22.38 -22.21 -2.52
CA PRO A 108 21.54 -22.62 -3.64
C PRO A 108 21.90 -24.02 -4.14
N GLN A 109 20.91 -24.77 -4.59
CA GLN A 109 21.16 -26.09 -5.17
C GLN A 109 21.98 -25.97 -6.46
N GLY A 110 23.07 -26.75 -6.55
CA GLY A 110 23.95 -26.76 -7.73
C GLY A 110 24.91 -25.57 -7.80
N VAL A 111 25.08 -24.83 -6.72
CA VAL A 111 26.04 -23.71 -6.63
C VAL A 111 26.89 -23.91 -5.39
N GLU A 112 28.20 -23.75 -5.51
CA GLU A 112 29.13 -23.88 -4.37
C GLU A 112 29.23 -22.59 -3.52
N THR A 113 28.68 -21.47 -4.02
CA THR A 113 28.78 -20.18 -3.36
C THR A 113 27.63 -19.97 -2.39
N LEU A 114 27.96 -19.78 -1.11
CA LEU A 114 27.02 -19.44 -0.06
C LEU A 114 26.53 -18.00 -0.22
N VAL A 115 25.23 -17.79 -0.31
CA VAL A 115 24.62 -16.45 -0.32
C VAL A 115 24.42 -15.99 1.12
N ILE A 116 25.06 -14.90 1.48
CA ILE A 116 24.99 -14.30 2.82
C ILE A 116 24.23 -12.99 2.73
N GLY A 117 23.26 -12.79 3.60
CA GLY A 117 22.63 -11.52 3.87
C GLY A 117 22.97 -11.07 5.29
N ASP A 118 23.47 -9.87 5.45
CA ASP A 118 23.76 -9.30 6.75
C ASP A 118 22.48 -8.93 7.49
N THR A 119 22.57 -8.84 8.83
CA THR A 119 21.53 -8.19 9.62
C THR A 119 21.47 -6.72 9.22
N ASP A 120 20.29 -6.26 8.82
CA ASP A 120 20.08 -4.88 8.42
C ASP A 120 18.86 -4.29 9.12
N GLU A 121 18.96 -3.02 9.46
CA GLU A 121 17.92 -2.30 10.18
C GLU A 121 17.77 -0.89 9.60
N SER A 122 16.55 -0.42 9.56
CA SER A 122 16.27 0.92 9.06
C SER A 122 15.02 1.55 9.67
N PHE A 123 15.07 2.87 9.76
CA PHE A 123 13.90 3.69 9.97
C PHE A 123 13.36 4.16 8.63
N ALA A 124 12.09 3.90 8.39
CA ALA A 124 11.40 4.32 7.17
C ALA A 124 10.08 4.99 7.51
N TRP A 125 9.57 5.76 6.57
CA TRP A 125 8.29 6.44 6.71
C TRP A 125 7.61 6.62 5.36
N ASN A 126 6.29 6.68 5.42
CA ASN A 126 5.49 7.04 4.26
C ASN A 126 4.38 8.01 4.64
N VAL A 127 4.01 8.84 3.69
CA VAL A 127 2.89 9.78 3.82
C VAL A 127 1.97 9.63 2.62
N ARG A 128 0.69 9.56 2.92
CA ARG A 128 -0.37 9.64 1.91
C ARG A 128 -1.33 10.76 2.29
N MET A 129 -1.62 11.63 1.34
CA MET A 129 -2.59 12.71 1.51
C MET A 129 -3.65 12.61 0.41
N ILE A 130 -4.91 12.67 0.80
CA ILE A 130 -6.06 12.72 -0.10
C ILE A 130 -6.86 13.97 0.25
N ALA A 131 -7.02 14.86 -0.71
CA ALA A 131 -7.81 16.07 -0.60
C ALA A 131 -9.00 16.01 -1.57
N ASN A 132 -10.23 16.07 -1.04
CA ASN A 132 -11.46 16.10 -1.83
C ASN A 132 -12.09 17.47 -1.66
N LEU A 133 -12.15 18.26 -2.72
CA LEU A 133 -12.73 19.57 -2.75
C LEU A 133 -14.07 19.54 -3.48
N SER A 134 -15.15 19.86 -2.75
CA SER A 134 -16.51 19.97 -3.29
C SER A 134 -16.82 21.41 -3.64
N LEU A 135 -16.91 21.71 -4.93
CA LEU A 135 -17.18 23.03 -5.46
C LEU A 135 -18.66 23.20 -5.82
N PRO A 136 -19.17 24.43 -5.94
CA PRO A 136 -20.49 24.69 -6.50
C PRO A 136 -20.68 24.07 -7.88
N TRP A 137 -21.94 23.96 -8.31
CA TRP A 137 -22.35 23.44 -9.63
C TRP A 137 -22.00 21.98 -9.90
N GLY A 138 -21.91 21.15 -8.84
CA GLY A 138 -21.64 19.70 -8.98
C GLY A 138 -20.23 19.37 -9.46
N VAL A 139 -19.26 20.26 -9.19
CA VAL A 139 -17.85 20.02 -9.49
C VAL A 139 -17.16 19.49 -8.25
N SER A 140 -16.37 18.42 -8.40
CA SER A 140 -15.47 17.94 -7.36
C SER A 140 -14.05 17.74 -7.90
N LEU A 141 -13.07 18.13 -7.09
CA LEU A 141 -11.66 17.89 -7.34
C LEU A 141 -11.13 16.94 -6.30
N GLN A 142 -10.29 15.98 -6.70
CA GLN A 142 -9.56 15.10 -5.81
C GLN A 142 -8.07 15.20 -6.12
N GLY A 143 -7.27 15.50 -5.11
CA GLY A 143 -5.83 15.40 -5.16
C GLY A 143 -5.36 14.20 -4.31
N THR A 144 -4.40 13.43 -4.81
CA THR A 144 -3.74 12.38 -4.03
C THR A 144 -2.23 12.54 -4.16
N GLY A 145 -1.56 12.72 -3.03
CA GLY A 145 -0.11 12.72 -2.91
C GLY A 145 0.36 11.50 -2.14
N ASN A 146 1.42 10.86 -2.59
CA ASN A 146 2.08 9.77 -1.89
C ASN A 146 3.59 10.02 -1.87
N TYR A 147 4.22 9.72 -0.75
CA TYR A 147 5.66 9.69 -0.59
C TYR A 147 6.05 8.45 0.21
N ASN A 148 7.09 7.76 -0.22
CA ASN A 148 7.73 6.67 0.52
C ASN A 148 9.21 6.99 0.65
N SER A 149 9.73 6.91 1.86
CA SER A 149 11.17 7.02 2.11
C SER A 149 11.90 5.79 1.60
N LYS A 150 13.21 5.78 1.73
CA LYS A 150 14.05 4.61 1.48
C LYS A 150 13.56 3.41 2.32
N GLN A 151 13.49 2.23 1.71
CA GLN A 151 13.01 1.00 2.33
C GLN A 151 14.05 -0.10 2.24
N LEU A 152 14.23 -0.81 3.35
CA LEU A 152 15.12 -1.96 3.45
C LEU A 152 14.59 -3.15 2.64
N MET A 153 15.52 -3.92 2.08
CA MET A 153 15.31 -5.21 1.42
C MET A 153 16.40 -6.19 1.86
N ALA A 154 16.20 -7.49 1.69
CA ALA A 154 17.15 -8.53 2.10
C ALA A 154 18.56 -8.37 1.51
N GLN A 155 18.69 -7.81 0.33
CA GLN A 155 19.95 -7.61 -0.37
C GLN A 155 20.00 -6.18 -0.95
N GLY A 156 19.83 -5.16 -0.08
CA GLY A 156 19.92 -3.77 -0.50
C GLY A 156 18.70 -2.94 -0.10
N HIS A 157 18.28 -2.02 -0.97
CA HIS A 157 17.22 -1.09 -0.63
C HIS A 157 16.44 -0.59 -1.86
N ARG A 158 15.24 -0.13 -1.60
CA ARG A 158 14.46 0.64 -2.56
C ARG A 158 14.65 2.12 -2.28
N GLU A 159 14.93 2.88 -3.32
CA GLU A 159 15.07 4.34 -3.24
C GLU A 159 13.73 5.02 -2.95
N PRO A 160 13.75 6.23 -2.38
CA PRO A 160 12.54 7.01 -2.15
C PRO A 160 11.75 7.24 -3.43
N ASN A 161 10.42 7.24 -3.31
CA ASN A 161 9.56 7.57 -4.44
C ASN A 161 8.37 8.41 -4.00
N TYR A 162 7.82 9.19 -4.92
CA TYR A 162 6.63 10.00 -4.70
C TYR A 162 5.76 10.03 -5.95
N SER A 163 4.50 10.41 -5.76
CA SER A 163 3.59 10.60 -6.88
C SER A 163 2.45 11.56 -6.52
N VAL A 164 1.95 12.26 -7.53
CA VAL A 164 0.78 13.14 -7.41
C VAL A 164 -0.21 12.81 -8.51
N ASP A 165 -1.44 12.53 -8.09
CA ASP A 165 -2.58 12.28 -8.98
C ASP A 165 -3.65 13.34 -8.76
N LEU A 166 -4.35 13.76 -9.82
CA LEU A 166 -5.50 14.67 -9.76
C LEU A 166 -6.70 14.05 -10.48
N GLY A 167 -7.88 14.26 -9.89
CA GLY A 167 -9.16 13.92 -10.48
C GLY A 167 -10.09 15.12 -10.49
N LEU A 168 -10.77 15.33 -11.61
CA LEU A 168 -11.87 16.27 -11.74
C LEU A 168 -13.13 15.51 -12.11
N ARG A 169 -14.21 15.75 -11.41
CA ARG A 169 -15.53 15.21 -11.72
C ARG A 169 -16.55 16.32 -11.78
N LYS A 170 -17.42 16.27 -12.78
CA LYS A 170 -18.57 17.15 -12.91
C LYS A 170 -19.81 16.38 -13.28
N SER A 171 -20.89 16.57 -12.51
CA SER A 171 -22.20 16.04 -12.79
C SER A 171 -23.08 17.07 -13.50
N PHE A 172 -23.89 16.58 -14.43
CA PHE A 172 -24.85 17.34 -15.24
C PHE A 172 -26.20 16.62 -15.23
N LEU A 173 -27.26 17.30 -15.65
CA LEU A 173 -28.60 16.73 -15.85
C LEU A 173 -29.14 16.03 -14.58
N SER A 174 -29.03 16.70 -13.43
CA SER A 174 -29.43 16.14 -12.13
C SER A 174 -28.78 14.76 -11.87
N ASP A 175 -27.45 14.71 -12.00
CA ASP A 175 -26.59 13.54 -11.78
C ASP A 175 -26.75 12.37 -12.77
N LYS A 176 -27.54 12.56 -13.85
CA LYS A 176 -27.66 11.54 -14.90
C LYS A 176 -26.44 11.42 -15.78
N LEU A 177 -25.74 12.53 -16.01
CA LEU A 177 -24.52 12.56 -16.81
C LEU A 177 -23.35 13.00 -15.95
N THR A 178 -22.27 12.21 -15.92
CA THR A 178 -21.05 12.53 -15.18
C THR A 178 -19.86 12.48 -16.11
N LEU A 179 -19.08 13.57 -16.14
CA LEU A 179 -17.77 13.63 -16.76
C LEU A 179 -16.69 13.52 -15.68
N SER A 180 -15.74 12.62 -15.85
CA SER A 180 -14.56 12.48 -15.00
C SER A 180 -13.29 12.57 -15.82
N ILE A 181 -12.34 13.36 -15.33
CA ILE A 181 -10.99 13.50 -15.90
C ILE A 181 -10.01 13.09 -14.79
N ASN A 182 -9.14 12.15 -15.10
CA ASN A 182 -8.14 11.66 -14.15
C ASN A 182 -6.75 11.82 -14.77
N ALA A 183 -5.90 12.57 -14.08
CA ALA A 183 -4.50 12.74 -14.43
C ALA A 183 -3.64 12.03 -13.38
N ARG A 184 -2.88 11.01 -13.80
CA ARG A 184 -2.02 10.21 -12.96
C ARG A 184 -0.57 10.56 -13.18
N ASP A 185 0.20 10.51 -12.08
CA ASP A 185 1.63 10.76 -12.08
C ASP A 185 2.02 12.08 -12.74
N LEU A 186 1.38 13.17 -12.30
CA LEU A 186 1.55 14.53 -12.86
C LEU A 186 3.01 14.98 -12.91
N LEU A 187 3.83 14.52 -11.97
CA LEU A 187 5.23 14.91 -11.83
C LEU A 187 6.18 13.96 -12.57
N ASP A 188 5.64 12.88 -13.19
CA ASP A 188 6.44 11.82 -13.83
C ASP A 188 7.49 11.21 -12.89
N SER A 189 7.07 11.03 -11.64
CA SER A 189 7.95 10.68 -10.53
C SER A 189 7.72 9.26 -9.98
N ARG A 190 6.75 8.52 -10.52
CA ARG A 190 6.41 7.15 -10.10
C ARG A 190 7.41 6.15 -10.66
N LYS A 191 8.66 6.31 -10.24
CA LYS A 191 9.78 5.45 -10.58
C LYS A 191 10.12 4.59 -9.36
N PHE A 192 10.37 3.32 -9.61
CA PHE A 192 10.75 2.36 -8.57
C PHE A 192 12.19 1.93 -8.82
N ARG A 193 13.12 2.61 -8.17
CA ARG A 193 14.54 2.27 -8.23
C ARG A 193 14.89 1.37 -7.05
N THR A 194 15.54 0.26 -7.37
CA THR A 194 16.00 -0.73 -6.39
C THR A 194 17.47 -0.96 -6.62
N VAL A 195 18.26 -0.79 -5.57
CA VAL A 195 19.67 -1.13 -5.54
C VAL A 195 19.81 -2.44 -4.79
N THR A 196 20.36 -3.45 -5.45
CA THR A 196 20.60 -4.77 -4.88
C THR A 196 22.09 -5.06 -4.97
N ALA A 197 22.66 -5.56 -3.87
CA ALA A 197 24.07 -5.95 -3.82
C ALA A 197 24.19 -7.32 -3.11
N GLY A 198 25.17 -8.10 -3.51
CA GLY A 198 25.51 -9.38 -2.93
C GLY A 198 26.95 -9.73 -3.30
N ASP A 199 27.39 -10.95 -2.91
CA ASP A 199 28.72 -11.39 -3.23
C ASP A 199 28.91 -11.50 -4.74
N GLY A 200 29.89 -10.77 -5.26
CA GLY A 200 30.23 -10.74 -6.68
C GLY A 200 29.28 -9.95 -7.60
N PHE A 201 28.26 -9.27 -7.08
CA PHE A 201 27.36 -8.46 -7.92
C PHE A 201 26.85 -7.19 -7.24
N TRP A 202 26.58 -6.19 -8.08
CA TRP A 202 25.82 -4.99 -7.75
C TRP A 202 24.87 -4.68 -8.90
N GLN A 203 23.61 -4.41 -8.58
CA GLN A 203 22.59 -4.12 -9.58
C GLN A 203 21.75 -2.91 -9.17
N ASP A 204 21.66 -1.94 -10.07
CA ASP A 204 20.73 -0.81 -10.00
C ASP A 204 19.63 -1.02 -11.04
N SER A 205 18.41 -1.12 -10.58
CA SER A 205 17.25 -1.40 -11.43
C SER A 205 16.19 -0.34 -11.24
N GLU A 206 15.85 0.38 -12.30
CA GLU A 206 14.74 1.31 -12.33
C GLU A 206 13.57 0.72 -13.12
N ASN A 207 12.41 0.63 -12.48
CA ASN A 207 11.17 0.21 -13.11
C ASN A 207 10.24 1.42 -13.22
N TRP A 208 10.08 1.91 -14.42
CA TRP A 208 9.17 3.00 -14.73
C TRP A 208 7.85 2.46 -15.32
N ARG A 209 6.78 2.55 -14.56
CA ARG A 209 5.46 2.04 -14.95
C ARG A 209 4.63 3.08 -15.70
N GLY A 210 5.21 3.72 -16.69
CA GLY A 210 4.46 4.35 -17.78
C GLY A 210 4.04 5.79 -17.64
N GLY A 211 4.72 6.67 -16.91
CA GLY A 211 4.60 8.13 -17.06
C GLY A 211 3.23 8.75 -16.82
N LYS A 212 3.14 10.02 -17.16
CA LYS A 212 1.90 10.82 -17.08
C LYS A 212 0.79 10.21 -17.92
N ARG A 213 -0.38 10.03 -17.31
CA ARG A 213 -1.56 9.52 -18.01
C ARG A 213 -2.76 10.39 -17.71
N VAL A 214 -3.49 10.76 -18.74
CA VAL A 214 -4.77 11.44 -18.63
C VAL A 214 -5.86 10.54 -19.19
N GLY A 215 -6.89 10.31 -18.40
CA GLY A 215 -8.06 9.51 -18.79
C GLY A 215 -9.33 10.35 -18.70
N PHE A 216 -10.24 10.10 -19.62
CA PHE A 216 -11.57 10.70 -19.66
C PHE A 216 -12.61 9.59 -19.51
N THR A 217 -13.61 9.82 -18.67
CA THR A 217 -14.73 8.90 -18.51
C THR A 217 -16.02 9.69 -18.56
N LEU A 218 -16.93 9.28 -19.44
CA LEU A 218 -18.27 9.81 -19.52
C LEU A 218 -19.25 8.72 -19.10
N THR A 219 -20.02 8.97 -18.07
CA THR A 219 -21.02 8.05 -17.54
C THR A 219 -22.40 8.64 -17.69
N TYR A 220 -23.33 7.88 -18.33
CA TYR A 220 -24.73 8.26 -18.41
C TYR A 220 -25.60 7.19 -17.78
N ASN A 221 -26.39 7.58 -16.77
CA ASN A 221 -27.30 6.70 -16.03
C ASN A 221 -28.70 6.75 -16.65
N PHE A 222 -29.13 5.63 -17.23
CA PHE A 222 -30.46 5.46 -17.79
C PHE A 222 -31.45 5.01 -16.70
N GLY A 223 -32.68 5.51 -16.76
CA GLY A 223 -33.78 5.08 -15.89
C GLY A 223 -33.87 5.82 -14.55
N ASN A 224 -34.95 5.59 -13.81
CA ASN A 224 -35.16 6.14 -12.47
C ASN A 224 -34.55 5.21 -11.42
N MET A 225 -33.38 5.51 -10.93
CA MET A 225 -32.84 4.89 -9.71
C MET A 225 -33.41 5.56 -8.46
N ASN A 226 -34.72 5.66 -8.35
CA ASN A 226 -35.36 5.88 -7.06
C ASN A 226 -35.24 4.58 -6.25
N LYS A 227 -34.08 4.41 -5.55
CA LYS A 227 -34.06 3.53 -4.40
C LYS A 227 -35.09 4.06 -3.41
N LYS A 228 -36.31 3.48 -3.39
CA LYS A 228 -37.17 3.56 -2.22
C LYS A 228 -36.28 3.17 -1.04
N LYS A 229 -36.02 4.12 -0.13
CA LYS A 229 -35.60 3.76 1.21
C LYS A 229 -36.70 2.86 1.75
N ASP A 230 -36.47 1.56 1.75
CA ASP A 230 -37.27 0.65 2.56
C ASP A 230 -37.14 1.12 4.00
N LYS A 231 -38.13 1.87 4.45
CA LYS A 231 -38.40 2.01 5.87
C LYS A 231 -38.79 0.61 6.33
N SER A 232 -37.81 -0.14 6.81
CA SER A 232 -38.05 -1.30 7.62
C SER A 232 -38.88 -0.81 8.80
N LYS A 233 -40.21 -1.04 8.74
CA LYS A 233 -41.07 -0.94 9.89
C LYS A 233 -40.54 -1.93 10.90
N SER A 234 -39.88 -1.41 11.96
CA SER A 234 -39.74 -2.15 13.20
C SER A 234 -41.13 -2.41 13.71
N ARG A 235 -41.68 -3.58 13.40
CA ARG A 235 -42.86 -4.12 14.01
C ARG A 235 -42.41 -4.56 15.40
N SER A 236 -42.70 -3.74 16.39
CA SER A 236 -42.69 -4.12 17.80
C SER A 236 -43.82 -5.18 17.96
N GLU A 237 -43.42 -6.43 18.05
CA GLU A 237 -44.29 -7.47 18.61
C GLU A 237 -44.32 -7.28 20.11
N GLU A 238 -45.44 -6.82 20.63
CA GLU A 238 -45.82 -6.94 22.05
C GLU A 238 -45.95 -8.44 22.36
N PRO A 239 -45.44 -8.94 23.46
CA PRO A 239 -45.71 -10.29 23.90
C PRO A 239 -47.12 -10.32 24.53
N ASP A 240 -48.05 -11.07 23.93
CA ASP A 240 -49.28 -11.45 24.53
C ASP A 240 -49.03 -12.24 25.81
N MET A 241 -49.48 -11.67 26.91
CA MET A 241 -49.63 -12.36 28.18
C MET A 241 -50.81 -13.30 28.09
N PHE A 242 -50.57 -14.59 28.02
CA PHE A 242 -51.60 -15.60 28.22
C PHE A 242 -51.65 -15.99 29.69
N ASP A 243 -52.87 -15.82 30.26
CA ASP A 243 -53.29 -16.22 31.55
C ASP A 243 -53.09 -17.73 31.81
N MET A 244 -52.70 -18.00 33.05
CA MET A 244 -52.72 -19.37 33.59
C MET A 244 -54.11 -19.69 34.16
N GLU A 245 -54.63 -20.80 33.80
CA GLU A 245 -55.43 -21.68 34.65
C GLU A 245 -54.71 -23.03 34.81
#